data_a1f670c454a57294b7854e7409bfec72
#
_entry.id   a1f670c454a57294b7854e7409bfec72
#
_cell.length_a   1.000
_cell.length_b   1.000
_cell.length_c   1.000
_cell.angle_alpha   90.00
_cell.angle_beta   90.00
_cell.angle_gamma   90.00
#
_symmetry.space_group_name_H-M   'P 1'
#
loop_
_entity.id
_entity.type
_entity.pdbx_description
1 polymer ?
#
loop_
_entity_poly.entity_id
_entity_poly.type
_entity_poly.pdbx_seq_one_letter_code
_entity_poly.pdbx_strand_id
1 'polypeptide(L)'
;CRGLFVCPTASGKSLIIYGLTRWCHSKNLKTLILVPTTSLVEQMSSDFLDYGWLESYIQKVYSGHSKKIEKDVVISTWQSLHKFPKKYFEQFGCVIGDEAHLFKAKSLTSIMTKLHLCKYRFGLTGTLDDLQTHKLVLEGLFGTTNKVISTKELIEKKTLSNLKIDSLI
;
A
#
# COMPACT_ATOMS: atom_id res chain seq x y z
N CYS A 1 -2.40 -5.81 -14.50
CA CYS A 1 -3.59 -5.60 -13.67
C CYS A 1 -3.36 -4.40 -12.73
N ARG A 2 -4.38 -3.59 -12.55
CA ARG A 2 -4.34 -2.39 -11.70
C ARG A 2 -5.64 -2.29 -10.93
N GLY A 3 -5.60 -1.79 -9.71
CA GLY A 3 -6.79 -1.53 -8.90
C GLY A 3 -6.51 -0.56 -7.75
N LEU A 4 -7.47 0.32 -7.49
CA LEU A 4 -7.51 1.18 -6.32
C LEU A 4 -8.66 0.70 -5.43
N PHE A 5 -8.33 0.28 -4.21
CA PHE A 5 -9.28 -0.28 -3.27
C PHE A 5 -9.57 0.71 -2.14
N VAL A 6 -10.84 1.02 -1.97
CA VAL A 6 -11.30 1.82 -0.84
C VAL A 6 -11.68 0.87 0.28
N CYS A 7 -10.89 0.90 1.33
CA CYS A 7 -10.97 0.03 2.49
C CYS A 7 -10.98 0.88 3.76
N PRO A 8 -12.13 1.08 4.42
CA PRO A 8 -12.21 1.86 5.65
C PRO A 8 -11.26 1.36 6.73
N THR A 9 -11.02 2.19 7.74
CA THR A 9 -10.27 1.77 8.94
C THR A 9 -10.88 0.49 9.52
N ALA A 10 -10.06 -0.41 10.01
CA ALA A 10 -10.44 -1.73 10.53
C ALA A 10 -11.05 -2.72 9.50
N SER A 11 -10.96 -2.44 8.19
CA SER A 11 -11.38 -3.38 7.14
C SER A 11 -10.38 -4.51 6.86
N GLY A 12 -9.28 -4.61 7.62
CA GLY A 12 -8.23 -5.61 7.41
C GLY A 12 -7.29 -5.28 6.23
N LYS A 13 -6.97 -4.00 5.99
CA LYS A 13 -6.08 -3.57 4.89
C LYS A 13 -4.75 -4.34 4.87
N SER A 14 -4.09 -4.52 6.01
CA SER A 14 -2.81 -5.25 6.10
C SER A 14 -2.96 -6.72 5.65
N LEU A 15 -4.07 -7.36 5.98
CA LEU A 15 -4.36 -8.72 5.54
C LEU A 15 -4.61 -8.81 4.02
N ILE A 16 -5.27 -7.80 3.44
CA ILE A 16 -5.45 -7.71 1.98
C ILE A 16 -4.08 -7.56 1.28
N ILE A 17 -3.24 -6.66 1.80
CA ILE A 17 -1.87 -6.45 1.29
C ILE A 17 -1.05 -7.74 1.38
N TYR A 18 -1.14 -8.42 2.51
CA TYR A 18 -0.51 -9.73 2.72
C TYR A 18 -0.98 -10.77 1.68
N GLY A 19 -2.29 -10.90 1.48
CA GLY A 19 -2.86 -11.84 0.50
C GLY A 19 -2.40 -11.55 -0.94
N LEU A 20 -2.42 -10.28 -1.36
CA LEU A 20 -1.91 -9.85 -2.67
C LEU A 20 -0.41 -10.14 -2.81
N THR A 21 0.36 -9.89 -1.76
CA THR A 21 1.80 -10.17 -1.76
C THR A 21 2.09 -11.67 -1.85
N ARG A 22 1.34 -12.52 -1.12
CA ARG A 22 1.41 -13.98 -1.23
C ARG A 22 1.12 -14.48 -2.64
N TRP A 23 0.07 -13.93 -3.24
CA TRP A 23 -0.28 -14.26 -4.62
C TRP A 23 0.81 -13.82 -5.61
N CYS A 24 1.42 -12.65 -5.46
CA CYS A 24 2.54 -12.22 -6.29
C CYS A 24 3.76 -13.11 -6.10
N HIS A 25 4.09 -13.47 -4.86
CA HIS A 25 5.21 -14.34 -4.53
C HIS A 25 5.05 -15.73 -5.16
N SER A 26 3.82 -16.30 -5.16
CA SER A 26 3.54 -17.57 -5.85
C SER A 26 3.77 -17.54 -7.37
N LYS A 27 3.89 -16.35 -7.94
CA LYS A 27 4.23 -16.09 -9.36
C LYS A 27 5.69 -15.67 -9.56
N ASN A 28 6.54 -15.84 -8.54
CA ASN A 28 7.95 -15.41 -8.54
C ASN A 28 8.13 -13.90 -8.86
N LEU A 29 7.21 -13.06 -8.38
CA LEU A 29 7.26 -11.62 -8.56
C LEU A 29 7.72 -10.94 -7.28
N LYS A 30 8.78 -10.12 -7.37
CA LYS A 30 9.17 -9.23 -6.29
C LYS A 30 8.11 -8.14 -6.10
N THR A 31 7.75 -7.90 -4.84
CA THR A 31 6.72 -6.93 -4.47
C THR A 31 7.31 -5.76 -3.71
N LEU A 32 6.98 -4.55 -4.15
CA LEU A 32 7.26 -3.31 -3.45
C LEU A 32 6.00 -2.82 -2.73
N ILE A 33 6.08 -2.67 -1.41
CA ILE A 33 5.01 -2.10 -0.58
C ILE A 33 5.44 -0.69 -0.17
N LEU A 34 4.64 0.31 -0.53
CA LEU A 34 4.87 1.71 -0.22
C LEU A 34 3.91 2.15 0.89
N VAL A 35 4.47 2.72 1.94
CA VAL A 35 3.73 3.26 3.09
C VAL A 35 4.11 4.71 3.37
N PRO A 36 3.27 5.50 4.06
CA PRO A 36 3.54 6.92 4.32
C PRO A 36 4.68 7.18 5.30
N THR A 37 4.85 6.35 6.33
CA THR A 37 5.76 6.60 7.46
C THR A 37 6.63 5.40 7.79
N THR A 38 7.75 5.64 8.47
CA THR A 38 8.64 4.58 8.96
C THR A 38 7.96 3.70 10.01
N SER A 39 7.11 4.26 10.86
CA SER A 39 6.32 3.48 11.82
C SER A 39 5.41 2.47 11.12
N LEU A 40 4.81 2.84 10.00
CA LEU A 40 3.99 1.92 9.18
C LEU A 40 4.85 0.86 8.46
N VAL A 41 6.12 1.14 8.15
CA VAL A 41 7.05 0.09 7.65
C VAL A 41 7.25 -0.99 8.71
N GLU A 42 7.49 -0.59 9.96
CA GLU A 42 7.68 -1.54 11.07
C GLU A 42 6.40 -2.32 11.37
N GLN A 43 5.26 -1.63 11.44
CA GLN A 43 3.96 -2.26 11.68
C GLN A 43 3.62 -3.26 10.58
N MET A 44 3.74 -2.88 9.30
CA MET A 44 3.46 -3.77 8.17
C MET A 44 4.36 -5.00 8.18
N SER A 45 5.65 -4.83 8.53
CA SER A 45 6.59 -5.93 8.67
C SER A 45 6.16 -6.87 9.81
N SER A 46 5.77 -6.34 10.97
CA SER A 46 5.26 -7.12 12.11
C SER A 46 3.98 -7.87 11.75
N ASP A 47 3.00 -7.21 11.12
CA ASP A 47 1.76 -7.83 10.67
C ASP A 47 2.04 -9.02 9.73
N PHE A 48 3.00 -8.90 8.82
CA PHE A 48 3.38 -9.98 7.91
C PHE A 48 3.97 -11.18 8.64
N LEU A 49 4.79 -10.95 9.69
CA LEU A 49 5.31 -12.04 10.54
C LEU A 49 4.19 -12.72 11.30
N ASP A 50 3.27 -11.96 11.87
CA ASP A 50 2.10 -12.46 12.60
C ASP A 50 1.18 -13.29 11.70
N TYR A 51 1.08 -12.95 10.41
CA TYR A 51 0.36 -13.73 9.40
C TYR A 51 1.14 -14.95 8.88
N GLY A 52 2.34 -15.20 9.40
CA GLY A 52 3.16 -16.37 9.08
C GLY A 52 4.08 -16.19 7.88
N TRP A 53 4.45 -14.93 7.52
CA TRP A 53 5.51 -14.71 6.55
C TRP A 53 6.88 -14.88 7.22
N LEU A 54 7.86 -15.41 6.50
CA LEU A 54 9.21 -15.54 7.03
C LEU A 54 9.99 -14.24 6.88
N GLU A 55 10.65 -13.81 7.93
CA GLU A 55 11.47 -12.59 7.95
C GLU A 55 12.57 -12.58 6.88
N SER A 56 13.07 -13.77 6.51
CA SER A 56 14.07 -13.93 5.45
C SER A 56 13.62 -13.37 4.10
N TYR A 57 12.33 -13.26 3.83
CA TYR A 57 11.77 -12.71 2.59
C TYR A 57 11.40 -11.23 2.66
N ILE A 58 11.42 -10.60 3.85
CA ILE A 58 11.02 -9.21 4.04
C ILE A 58 12.24 -8.32 4.19
N GLN A 59 12.31 -7.27 3.39
CA GLN A 59 13.34 -6.23 3.49
C GLN A 59 12.69 -4.88 3.73
N LYS A 60 13.12 -4.20 4.79
CA LYS A 60 12.72 -2.82 5.08
C LYS A 60 13.73 -1.86 4.46
N VAL A 61 13.25 -0.82 3.77
CA VAL A 61 14.11 0.17 3.11
C VAL A 61 13.65 1.58 3.49
N TYR A 62 14.34 2.18 4.44
CA TYR A 62 14.21 3.59 4.82
C TYR A 62 15.54 4.10 5.40
N SER A 63 15.58 5.31 5.97
CA SER A 63 16.83 5.90 6.47
C SER A 63 17.56 4.95 7.43
N GLY A 64 18.83 4.65 7.14
CA GLY A 64 19.67 3.74 7.92
C GLY A 64 19.66 2.27 7.47
N HIS A 65 18.79 1.87 6.55
CA HIS A 65 18.72 0.51 6.01
C HIS A 65 19.42 0.36 4.66
N SER A 66 19.86 -0.87 4.34
CA SER A 66 20.46 -1.18 3.05
C SER A 66 19.50 -0.89 1.90
N LYS A 67 20.02 -0.24 0.86
CA LYS A 67 19.28 0.11 -0.36
C LYS A 67 19.37 -0.96 -1.44
N LYS A 68 20.28 -1.93 -1.29
CA LYS A 68 20.40 -3.06 -2.21
C LYS A 68 19.26 -4.04 -1.96
N ILE A 69 18.50 -4.38 -3.01
CA ILE A 69 17.37 -5.31 -2.89
C ILE A 69 17.87 -6.75 -2.99
N GLU A 70 17.72 -7.48 -1.90
CA GLU A 70 18.14 -8.88 -1.77
C GLU A 70 16.96 -9.83 -1.56
N LYS A 71 15.82 -9.31 -1.08
CA LYS A 71 14.65 -10.10 -0.71
C LYS A 71 13.46 -9.87 -1.66
N ASP A 72 12.44 -10.71 -1.56
CA ASP A 72 11.31 -10.70 -2.49
C ASP A 72 10.23 -9.70 -2.14
N VAL A 73 10.08 -9.35 -0.86
CA VAL A 73 9.14 -8.35 -0.36
C VAL A 73 9.91 -7.17 0.20
N VAL A 74 9.73 -6.01 -0.39
CA VAL A 74 10.35 -4.76 0.05
C VAL A 74 9.28 -3.84 0.60
N ILE A 75 9.41 -3.44 1.86
CA ILE A 75 8.53 -2.45 2.50
C ILE A 75 9.31 -1.15 2.69
N SER A 76 8.80 -0.06 2.18
CA SER A 76 9.50 1.23 2.18
C SER A 76 8.56 2.41 2.27
N THR A 77 9.08 3.55 2.73
CA THR A 77 8.40 4.81 2.54
C THR A 77 8.65 5.35 1.13
N TRP A 78 7.65 6.03 0.55
CA TRP A 78 7.81 6.65 -0.77
C TRP A 78 8.90 7.75 -0.76
N GLN A 79 9.11 8.43 0.39
CA GLN A 79 10.14 9.45 0.56
C GLN A 79 11.56 8.88 0.41
N SER A 80 11.75 7.64 0.87
CA SER A 80 13.05 6.98 0.78
C SER A 80 13.43 6.60 -0.65
N LEU A 81 12.44 6.32 -1.49
CA LEU A 81 12.66 5.75 -2.82
C LEU A 81 12.51 6.73 -3.98
N HIS A 82 11.79 7.85 -3.84
CA HIS A 82 11.45 8.70 -4.98
C HIS A 82 12.67 9.22 -5.78
N LYS A 83 13.84 9.34 -5.15
CA LYS A 83 15.09 9.78 -5.79
C LYS A 83 15.90 8.65 -6.45
N PHE A 84 15.48 7.39 -6.27
CA PHE A 84 16.25 6.26 -6.79
C PHE A 84 16.14 6.19 -8.33
N PRO A 85 17.19 5.65 -9.01
CA PRO A 85 17.20 5.53 -10.45
C PRO A 85 16.17 4.50 -10.93
N LYS A 86 15.73 4.64 -12.18
CA LYS A 86 14.77 3.74 -12.83
C LYS A 86 15.16 2.26 -12.71
N LYS A 87 16.43 1.94 -12.90
CA LYS A 87 16.99 0.58 -12.82
C LYS A 87 16.65 -0.12 -11.49
N TYR A 88 16.57 0.65 -10.39
CA TYR A 88 16.20 0.11 -9.07
C TYR A 88 14.81 -0.51 -9.08
N PHE A 89 13.88 0.10 -9.83
CA PHE A 89 12.47 -0.29 -9.87
C PHE A 89 12.17 -1.40 -10.89
N GLU A 90 13.06 -1.71 -11.80
CA GLU A 90 12.84 -2.69 -12.88
C GLU A 90 12.70 -4.14 -12.38
N GLN A 91 13.17 -4.42 -11.18
CA GLN A 91 13.07 -5.74 -10.57
C GLN A 91 11.70 -6.07 -9.95
N PHE A 92 10.82 -5.05 -9.78
CA PHE A 92 9.52 -5.26 -9.15
C PHE A 92 8.43 -5.60 -10.17
N GLY A 93 7.80 -6.75 -9.99
CA GLY A 93 6.63 -7.17 -10.77
C GLY A 93 5.31 -6.67 -10.21
N CYS A 94 5.29 -6.32 -8.91
CA CYS A 94 4.14 -5.81 -8.20
C CYS A 94 4.51 -4.59 -7.35
N VAL A 95 3.62 -3.59 -7.29
CA VAL A 95 3.66 -2.48 -6.34
C VAL A 95 2.33 -2.34 -5.64
N ILE A 96 2.37 -2.16 -4.32
CA ILE A 96 1.21 -1.95 -3.47
C ILE A 96 1.44 -0.65 -2.68
N GLY A 97 0.52 0.31 -2.81
CA GLY A 97 0.54 1.55 -2.02
C GLY A 97 -0.51 1.48 -0.92
N ASP A 98 -0.07 1.49 0.34
CA ASP A 98 -0.98 1.63 1.48
C ASP A 98 -1.16 3.11 1.83
N GLU A 99 -2.37 3.47 2.27
CA GLU A 99 -2.80 4.86 2.50
C GLU A 99 -2.47 5.78 1.31
N ALA A 100 -2.82 5.32 0.10
CA ALA A 100 -2.43 5.95 -1.16
C ALA A 100 -2.83 7.45 -1.25
N HIS A 101 -3.87 7.87 -0.53
CA HIS A 101 -4.32 9.27 -0.46
C HIS A 101 -3.31 10.20 0.23
N LEU A 102 -2.42 9.67 1.10
CA LEU A 102 -1.40 10.45 1.80
C LEU A 102 -0.15 10.71 0.95
N PHE A 103 -0.02 10.07 -0.21
CA PHE A 103 1.13 10.26 -1.07
C PHE A 103 1.07 11.58 -1.80
N LYS A 104 2.17 12.34 -1.79
CA LYS A 104 2.28 13.52 -2.64
C LYS A 104 2.23 13.08 -4.11
N ALA A 105 1.23 13.57 -4.86
CA ALA A 105 0.98 13.20 -6.24
C ALA A 105 2.24 13.22 -7.12
N LYS A 106 3.06 14.26 -7.01
CA LYS A 106 4.31 14.43 -7.77
C LYS A 106 5.34 13.32 -7.50
N SER A 107 5.52 12.95 -6.22
CA SER A 107 6.49 11.90 -5.83
C SER A 107 5.99 10.52 -6.20
N LEU A 108 4.69 10.26 -6.00
CA LEU A 108 4.05 9.00 -6.40
C LEU A 108 4.13 8.81 -7.91
N THR A 109 3.79 9.84 -8.70
CA THR A 109 3.90 9.80 -10.16
C THR A 109 5.33 9.50 -10.59
N SER A 110 6.33 10.12 -9.96
CA SER A 110 7.75 9.85 -10.24
C SER A 110 8.12 8.38 -10.01
N ILE A 111 7.70 7.78 -8.90
CA ILE A 111 7.94 6.36 -8.61
C ILE A 111 7.20 5.46 -9.62
N MET A 112 5.92 5.73 -9.85
CA MET A 112 5.08 4.90 -10.72
C MET A 112 5.52 4.94 -12.19
N THR A 113 6.11 6.05 -12.64
CA THR A 113 6.72 6.16 -13.98
C THR A 113 7.97 5.30 -14.08
N LYS A 114 8.78 5.21 -13.01
CA LYS A 114 9.98 4.35 -12.97
C LYS A 114 9.62 2.85 -12.91
N LEU A 115 8.46 2.49 -12.38
CA LEU A 115 7.91 1.13 -12.31
C LEU A 115 7.28 0.67 -13.64
N HIS A 116 7.88 1.01 -14.78
CA HIS A 116 7.30 0.77 -16.11
C HIS A 116 7.16 -0.74 -16.45
N LEU A 117 8.00 -1.61 -15.91
CA LEU A 117 7.91 -3.07 -16.06
C LEU A 117 6.95 -3.73 -15.07
N CYS A 118 6.45 -2.99 -14.08
CA CYS A 118 5.57 -3.51 -13.06
C CYS A 118 4.16 -3.81 -13.64
N LYS A 119 3.80 -5.10 -13.66
CA LYS A 119 2.52 -5.58 -14.22
C LYS A 119 1.33 -5.33 -13.28
N TYR A 120 1.57 -5.41 -11.97
CA TYR A 120 0.51 -5.36 -10.96
C TYR A 120 0.68 -4.12 -10.09
N ARG A 121 -0.35 -3.27 -10.06
CA ARG A 121 -0.33 -2.01 -9.32
C ARG A 121 -1.60 -1.89 -8.51
N PHE A 122 -1.47 -1.93 -7.19
CA PHE A 122 -2.58 -1.86 -6.26
C PHE A 122 -2.40 -0.68 -5.31
N GLY A 123 -3.44 0.12 -5.16
CA GLY A 123 -3.53 1.17 -4.15
C GLY A 123 -4.60 0.82 -3.15
N LEU A 124 -4.34 1.01 -1.87
CA LEU A 124 -5.31 0.91 -0.80
C LEU A 124 -5.44 2.26 -0.11
N THR A 125 -6.66 2.64 0.24
CA THR A 125 -6.93 3.91 0.93
C THR A 125 -8.15 3.77 1.83
N GLY A 126 -8.13 4.44 2.98
CA GLY A 126 -9.28 4.47 3.89
C GLY A 126 -10.39 5.39 3.40
N THR A 127 -10.02 6.50 2.78
CA THR A 127 -10.93 7.54 2.27
C THR A 127 -10.46 8.06 0.91
N LEU A 128 -11.41 8.49 0.08
CA LEU A 128 -11.13 9.17 -1.20
C LEU A 128 -11.75 10.58 -1.24
N ASP A 129 -12.21 11.09 -0.09
CA ASP A 129 -13.26 12.11 -0.07
C ASP A 129 -12.83 13.55 -0.38
N ASP A 130 -11.52 13.91 -0.38
CA ASP A 130 -11.24 15.33 -0.23
C ASP A 130 -10.74 16.10 -1.46
N LEU A 131 -10.29 15.46 -2.54
CA LEU A 131 -9.90 16.21 -3.74
C LEU A 131 -10.10 15.38 -5.01
N GLN A 132 -11.06 15.74 -5.82
CA GLN A 132 -11.32 15.10 -7.12
C GLN A 132 -10.05 14.99 -7.99
N THR A 133 -9.20 16.02 -7.97
CA THR A 133 -7.93 16.04 -8.70
C THR A 133 -6.97 14.94 -8.19
N HIS A 134 -6.90 14.75 -6.87
CA HIS A 134 -6.04 13.70 -6.30
C HIS A 134 -6.57 12.30 -6.62
N LYS A 135 -7.88 12.11 -6.58
CA LYS A 135 -8.55 10.87 -6.99
C LYS A 135 -8.22 10.50 -8.42
N LEU A 136 -8.32 11.44 -9.37
CA LEU A 136 -7.98 11.21 -10.77
C LEU A 136 -6.52 10.79 -10.96
N VAL A 137 -5.59 11.38 -10.20
CA VAL A 137 -4.17 10.97 -10.23
C VAL A 137 -4.02 9.54 -9.72
N LEU A 138 -4.66 9.19 -8.61
CA LEU A 138 -4.60 7.83 -8.05
C LEU A 138 -5.21 6.79 -9.02
N GLU A 139 -6.35 7.09 -9.61
CA GLU A 139 -6.99 6.22 -10.61
C GLU A 139 -6.13 6.07 -11.88
N GLY A 140 -5.46 7.13 -12.31
CA GLY A 140 -4.51 7.07 -13.42
C GLY A 140 -3.30 6.17 -13.13
N LEU A 141 -2.82 6.14 -11.91
CA LEU A 141 -1.65 5.37 -11.49
C LEU A 141 -1.97 3.92 -11.12
N PHE A 142 -3.05 3.69 -10.39
CA PHE A 142 -3.44 2.38 -9.86
C PHE A 142 -4.60 1.71 -10.61
N GLY A 143 -5.39 2.47 -11.36
CA GLY A 143 -6.57 1.96 -12.07
C GLY A 143 -7.88 2.34 -11.39
N THR A 144 -8.98 1.77 -11.89
CA THR A 144 -10.34 2.08 -11.41
C THR A 144 -10.52 1.81 -9.93
N THR A 145 -11.33 2.67 -9.31
CA THR A 145 -11.67 2.55 -7.88
C THR A 145 -12.65 1.40 -7.64
N ASN A 146 -12.33 0.54 -6.70
CA ASN A 146 -13.18 -0.54 -6.22
C ASN A 146 -13.45 -0.34 -4.71
N LYS A 147 -14.71 -0.18 -4.33
CA LYS A 147 -15.11 -0.18 -2.92
C LYS A 147 -15.21 -1.63 -2.43
N VAL A 148 -14.37 -2.00 -1.48
CA VAL A 148 -14.34 -3.37 -0.94
C VAL A 148 -15.48 -3.58 0.06
N ILE A 149 -15.67 -2.62 0.98
CA ILE A 149 -16.73 -2.63 1.98
C ILE A 149 -16.97 -1.19 2.45
N SER A 150 -18.17 -0.87 2.87
CA SER A 150 -18.49 0.43 3.47
C SER A 150 -18.34 0.40 5.00
N THR A 151 -18.11 1.55 5.61
CA THR A 151 -18.08 1.69 7.08
C THR A 151 -19.41 1.25 7.68
N LYS A 152 -20.54 1.53 6.99
CA LYS A 152 -21.88 1.13 7.41
C LYS A 152 -22.01 -0.40 7.48
N GLU A 153 -21.55 -1.12 6.46
CA GLU A 153 -21.55 -2.59 6.44
C GLU A 153 -20.67 -3.19 7.53
N LEU A 154 -19.53 -2.55 7.88
CA LEU A 154 -18.67 -2.99 8.98
C LEU A 154 -19.35 -2.82 10.34
N ILE A 155 -20.11 -1.74 10.53
CA ILE A 155 -20.93 -1.50 11.74
C ILE A 155 -22.07 -2.53 11.83
N GLU A 156 -22.80 -2.76 10.74
CA GLU A 156 -23.88 -3.74 10.67
C GLU A 156 -23.39 -5.17 10.97
N LYS A 157 -22.17 -5.52 10.50
CA LYS A 157 -21.50 -6.79 10.81
C LYS A 157 -20.88 -6.86 12.21
N LYS A 158 -21.09 -5.82 13.06
CA LYS A 158 -20.52 -5.70 14.42
C LYS A 158 -18.99 -5.80 14.48
N THR A 159 -18.32 -5.53 13.38
CA THR A 159 -16.84 -5.49 13.30
C THR A 159 -16.30 -4.13 13.77
N LEU A 160 -17.13 -3.09 13.69
CA LEU A 160 -16.87 -1.76 14.23
C LEU A 160 -17.96 -1.37 15.23
N SER A 161 -17.55 -0.68 16.29
CA SER A 161 -18.47 -0.09 17.27
C SER A 161 -19.24 1.07 16.66
N ASN A 162 -20.52 1.21 17.05
CA ASN A 162 -21.29 2.43 16.77
C ASN A 162 -20.70 3.57 17.60
N LEU A 163 -20.11 4.55 16.95
CA LEU A 163 -19.66 5.78 17.61
C LEU A 163 -20.84 6.77 17.59
N LYS A 164 -21.40 7.07 18.76
CA LYS A 164 -22.37 8.15 18.96
C LYS A 164 -21.61 9.34 19.55
N ILE A 165 -21.50 10.42 18.78
CA ILE A 165 -20.90 11.67 19.24
C ILE A 165 -22.06 12.56 19.67
N ASP A 166 -22.26 12.74 20.97
CA ASP A 166 -23.15 13.74 21.52
C ASP A 166 -22.34 15.03 21.72
N SER A 167 -22.54 16.03 20.88
CA SER A 167 -21.97 17.38 21.09
C SER A 167 -22.76 18.05 22.21
N LEU A 168 -22.11 18.27 23.36
CA LEU A 168 -22.62 19.18 24.38
C LEU A 168 -22.45 20.61 23.84
N ILE A 169 -23.58 21.25 23.55
CA ILE A 169 -23.69 22.69 23.24
C ILE A 169 -23.69 23.45 24.56
#